data_0cbad798b19b4c7bff600a5d0d1e9c5d
#
_entry.id   0cbad798b19b4c7bff600a5d0d1e9c5d
#
_cell.length_a   1.000
_cell.length_b   1.000
_cell.length_c   1.000
_cell.angle_alpha   90.00
_cell.angle_beta   90.00
_cell.angle_gamma   90.00
#
_symmetry.space_group_name_H-M   'P 1'
#
loop_
_entity.id
_entity.type
_entity.pdbx_description
1 polymer ?
#
loop_
_entity_poly.entity_id
_entity_poly.type
_entity_poly.pdbx_seq_one_letter_code
_entity_poly.pdbx_strand_id
1 'polypeptide(L)'
;MILNIIIAIIMIGLIVLIHEFGHFIVAKANGVAVVEFSIGFGPKLFGIKKGDTEYCLKLIPFGGACIMLGDDMLTQSDDGSEDENGEDEDSDDLPAKERREELLKNYDADKAFAAKTVWSRIAIIAAGPVFNFLLAFVFAVIIIGSVGTDPCTVDVVEDSSPAAAAGLQVGDEITKINNNGIAFSKEYAFYQAYHASDTMNITYKRDGQKYTTTVTPEYRKLSVYRLGITISDNTLVASVSDNSAASKAGIEKGDVIVSVDGVKPTDDNKIPQIINNSGGKEIEMVVKRDGQDVTLKVTPTLVESEEYYTGFDSYGYRVKVSPAQTILCSFKEVGYWIETVVKSVGMMFTGKLGINDLSGPVGVVDSVNTVVEQSKPDGAWYVCLNIFQYIVMLSANLGVMNLLPLPALDGGRLLFMFIEVVRGKPVKKER
;
A
#
# COMPACT_ATOMS: atom_id res chain seq x y z
N MET A 1 16.15 -1.62 -13.14
CA MET A 1 16.33 -2.21 -11.80
C MET A 1 16.94 -1.23 -10.81
N ILE A 2 18.18 -0.74 -10.95
CA ILE A 2 18.82 0.19 -9.98
C ILE A 2 17.99 1.46 -9.77
N LEU A 3 17.51 2.09 -10.83
CA LEU A 3 16.66 3.29 -10.72
C LEU A 3 15.37 3.03 -9.90
N ASN A 4 14.75 1.88 -10.06
CA ASN A 4 13.51 1.54 -9.36
C ASN A 4 13.75 1.30 -7.86
N ILE A 5 14.93 0.74 -7.51
CA ILE A 5 15.38 0.63 -6.11
C ILE A 5 15.58 2.04 -5.51
N ILE A 6 16.21 2.94 -6.23
CA ILE A 6 16.41 4.34 -5.79
C ILE A 6 15.04 5.03 -5.58
N ILE A 7 14.09 4.84 -6.51
CA ILE A 7 12.72 5.38 -6.37
C ILE A 7 12.06 4.84 -5.10
N ALA A 8 12.13 3.53 -4.84
CA ALA A 8 11.56 2.93 -3.65
C ALA A 8 12.21 3.48 -2.35
N ILE A 9 13.53 3.64 -2.33
CA ILE A 9 14.26 4.23 -1.19
C ILE A 9 13.83 5.67 -0.95
N ILE A 10 13.75 6.49 -2.00
CA ILE A 10 13.31 7.89 -1.89
C ILE A 10 11.86 7.96 -1.38
N MET A 11 10.98 7.11 -1.90
CA MET A 11 9.57 7.05 -1.52
C MET A 11 9.41 6.71 -0.02
N ILE A 12 10.06 5.63 0.44
CA ILE A 12 9.99 5.23 1.85
C ILE A 12 10.66 6.28 2.72
N GLY A 13 11.82 6.80 2.30
CA GLY A 13 12.52 7.87 3.00
C GLY A 13 11.66 9.12 3.18
N LEU A 14 10.91 9.52 2.15
CA LEU A 14 9.97 10.65 2.22
C LEU A 14 8.85 10.39 3.25
N ILE A 15 8.27 9.19 3.25
CA ILE A 15 7.16 8.83 4.16
C ILE A 15 7.64 8.89 5.61
N VAL A 16 8.80 8.31 5.91
CA VAL A 16 9.37 8.34 7.27
C VAL A 16 9.81 9.75 7.66
N LEU A 17 10.43 10.50 6.74
CA LEU A 17 10.83 11.89 7.01
C LEU A 17 9.63 12.77 7.39
N ILE A 18 8.50 12.64 6.70
CA ILE A 18 7.28 13.40 7.00
C ILE A 18 6.68 12.97 8.34
N HIS A 19 6.76 11.70 8.69
CA HIS A 19 6.39 11.18 10.00
C HIS A 19 7.20 11.86 11.11
N GLU A 20 8.53 11.82 11.04
CA GLU A 20 9.45 12.45 11.99
C GLU A 20 9.27 13.98 12.04
N PHE A 21 8.98 14.58 10.89
CA PHE A 21 8.70 16.00 10.79
C PHE A 21 7.42 16.40 11.53
N GLY A 22 6.42 15.51 11.59
CA GLY A 22 5.23 15.68 12.41
C GLY A 22 5.58 15.81 13.89
N HIS A 23 6.35 14.88 14.43
CA HIS A 23 6.86 14.94 15.81
C HIS A 23 7.65 16.21 16.05
N PHE A 24 8.57 16.54 15.15
CA PHE A 24 9.42 17.72 15.23
C PHE A 24 8.63 19.03 15.34
N ILE A 25 7.69 19.26 14.43
CA ILE A 25 6.91 20.52 14.41
C ILE A 25 6.11 20.67 15.68
N VAL A 26 5.39 19.61 16.09
CA VAL A 26 4.50 19.69 17.26
C VAL A 26 5.30 19.73 18.57
N ALA A 27 6.47 19.07 18.64
CA ALA A 27 7.40 19.20 19.76
C ALA A 27 7.88 20.66 19.94
N LYS A 28 8.35 21.27 18.85
CA LYS A 28 8.80 22.67 18.86
C LYS A 28 7.66 23.62 19.23
N ALA A 29 6.44 23.40 18.72
CA ALA A 29 5.26 24.21 19.04
C ALA A 29 4.86 24.11 20.53
N ASN A 30 5.13 22.98 21.20
CA ASN A 30 4.89 22.77 22.63
C ASN A 30 6.11 23.15 23.50
N GLY A 31 7.15 23.75 22.93
CA GLY A 31 8.34 24.18 23.65
C GLY A 31 9.19 23.02 24.18
N VAL A 32 9.18 21.88 23.50
CA VAL A 32 10.10 20.77 23.73
C VAL A 32 11.39 21.03 22.96
N ALA A 33 12.54 20.87 23.60
CA ALA A 33 13.82 20.94 22.92
C ALA A 33 14.01 19.67 22.08
N VAL A 34 14.13 19.84 20.76
CA VAL A 34 14.55 18.76 19.85
C VAL A 34 16.05 18.86 19.70
N VAL A 35 16.76 17.86 20.20
CA VAL A 35 18.23 17.83 20.22
C VAL A 35 18.76 17.55 18.82
N GLU A 36 18.21 16.55 18.15
CA GLU A 36 18.58 16.15 16.81
C GLU A 36 17.34 15.91 15.93
N PHE A 37 17.40 16.41 14.71
CA PHE A 37 16.49 16.05 13.64
C PHE A 37 17.32 15.53 12.46
N SER A 38 17.26 14.23 12.21
CA SER A 38 18.11 13.59 11.20
C SER A 38 17.31 13.01 10.05
N ILE A 39 17.89 13.11 8.85
CA ILE A 39 17.45 12.42 7.64
C ILE A 39 18.38 11.23 7.44
N GLY A 40 17.83 10.02 7.43
CA GLY A 40 18.59 8.79 7.28
C GLY A 40 19.11 8.22 8.61
N PHE A 41 19.80 7.08 8.50
CA PHE A 41 20.44 6.35 9.60
C PHE A 41 21.94 6.17 9.36
N GLY A 42 22.66 5.74 10.39
CA GLY A 42 24.09 5.46 10.34
C GLY A 42 24.95 6.69 10.60
N PRO A 43 26.24 6.68 10.18
CA PRO A 43 27.19 7.73 10.45
C PRO A 43 26.73 9.08 9.89
N LYS A 44 26.99 10.14 10.64
CA LYS A 44 26.67 11.51 10.25
C LYS A 44 27.60 11.99 9.14
N LEU A 45 27.03 12.35 7.99
CA LEU A 45 27.75 12.94 6.86
C LEU A 45 27.87 14.45 7.01
N PHE A 46 26.80 15.10 7.44
CA PHE A 46 26.72 16.55 7.57
C PHE A 46 25.75 16.93 8.67
N GLY A 47 26.05 18.00 9.42
CA GLY A 47 25.18 18.54 10.45
C GLY A 47 25.34 20.05 10.63
N ILE A 48 24.18 20.71 10.86
CA ILE A 48 24.15 22.14 11.18
C ILE A 48 23.35 22.32 12.46
N LYS A 49 23.94 22.93 13.48
CA LYS A 49 23.26 23.31 14.71
C LYS A 49 22.57 24.67 14.54
N LYS A 50 21.26 24.73 14.76
CA LYS A 50 20.47 25.96 14.75
C LYS A 50 19.56 26.02 15.96
N GLY A 51 19.85 26.92 16.90
CA GLY A 51 19.19 26.99 18.20
C GLY A 51 19.43 25.70 19.01
N ASP A 52 18.37 25.11 19.52
CA ASP A 52 18.41 23.87 20.31
C ASP A 52 18.50 22.59 19.48
N THR A 53 18.51 22.68 18.15
CA THR A 53 18.40 21.52 17.27
C THR A 53 19.61 21.39 16.37
N GLU A 54 20.18 20.20 16.30
CA GLU A 54 21.13 19.79 15.28
C GLU A 54 20.37 19.09 14.14
N TYR A 55 20.51 19.64 12.93
CA TYR A 55 19.93 19.05 11.70
C TYR A 55 21.00 18.21 11.02
N CYS A 56 20.78 16.91 10.93
CA CYS A 56 21.79 15.96 10.44
C CYS A 56 21.33 15.27 9.14
N LEU A 57 22.29 15.07 8.24
CA LEU A 57 22.17 14.13 7.13
C LEU A 57 23.08 12.93 7.43
N LYS A 58 22.52 11.73 7.43
CA LYS A 58 23.22 10.48 7.70
C LYS A 58 23.43 9.65 6.42
N LEU A 59 24.33 8.68 6.47
CA LEU A 59 24.83 7.96 5.29
C LEU A 59 23.76 7.16 4.56
N ILE A 60 22.87 6.51 5.28
CA ILE A 60 21.83 5.66 4.72
C ILE A 60 20.55 6.49 4.60
N PRO A 61 20.11 6.92 3.39
CA PRO A 61 18.98 7.81 3.20
C PRO A 61 17.62 7.09 3.35
N PHE A 62 17.52 6.22 4.32
CA PHE A 62 16.35 5.42 4.61
C PHE A 62 15.87 5.76 6.02
N GLY A 63 14.75 6.51 6.11
CA GLY A 63 14.21 6.90 7.40
C GLY A 63 14.70 8.26 7.92
N GLY A 64 14.58 8.46 9.23
CA GLY A 64 14.95 9.65 9.95
C GLY A 64 14.76 9.45 11.44
N ALA A 65 15.12 10.45 12.23
CA ALA A 65 14.87 10.47 13.67
C ALA A 65 14.62 11.88 14.18
N CYS A 66 13.70 12.01 15.13
CA CYS A 66 13.42 13.22 15.87
C CYS A 66 13.72 12.97 17.35
N ILE A 67 14.93 13.31 17.80
CA ILE A 67 15.40 13.08 19.17
C ILE A 67 15.00 14.27 20.05
N MET A 68 14.08 14.03 20.99
CA MET A 68 13.59 15.04 21.92
C MET A 68 14.28 14.93 23.28
N LEU A 69 14.53 16.07 23.91
CA LEU A 69 15.12 16.12 25.24
C LEU A 69 14.20 15.39 26.26
N GLY A 70 14.77 14.44 27.00
CA GLY A 70 14.03 13.69 28.04
C GLY A 70 13.05 12.66 27.49
N ASP A 71 13.17 12.29 26.22
CA ASP A 71 12.48 11.15 25.62
C ASP A 71 13.31 9.86 25.80
N ASP A 72 12.62 8.73 25.99
CA ASP A 72 13.26 7.43 26.23
C ASP A 72 13.99 6.86 25.01
N MET A 73 13.72 7.40 23.83
CA MET A 73 14.45 7.01 22.60
C MET A 73 15.96 7.30 22.66
N LEU A 74 16.40 8.20 23.55
CA LEU A 74 17.83 8.41 23.81
C LEU A 74 18.52 7.22 24.48
N THR A 75 17.75 6.27 25.02
CA THR A 75 18.26 5.07 25.73
C THR A 75 18.16 3.78 24.92
N GLN A 76 17.43 3.78 23.79
CA GLN A 76 17.20 2.56 22.99
C GLN A 76 18.17 2.41 21.80
N SER A 77 18.95 3.43 21.48
CA SER A 77 19.94 3.33 20.39
C SER A 77 21.18 2.50 20.72
N ASP A 78 21.34 2.06 21.98
CA ASP A 78 22.52 1.30 22.41
C ASP A 78 22.26 -0.19 22.70
N ASP A 79 21.03 -0.71 22.49
CA ASP A 79 20.71 -2.09 22.89
C ASP A 79 20.75 -3.09 21.71
N GLY A 80 21.50 -2.82 20.68
CA GLY A 80 21.59 -3.60 19.45
C GLY A 80 23.00 -4.04 19.07
N SER A 81 23.85 -4.45 20.02
CA SER A 81 24.94 -5.43 19.83
C SER A 81 25.84 -5.45 21.08
N GLU A 82 25.56 -6.30 22.03
CA GLU A 82 26.62 -6.89 22.87
C GLU A 82 27.40 -7.87 21.97
N ASP A 83 28.22 -7.38 21.08
CA ASP A 83 29.34 -8.14 20.57
C ASP A 83 30.51 -7.88 21.50
N GLU A 84 30.69 -8.83 22.45
CA GLU A 84 31.92 -9.01 23.20
C GLU A 84 33.08 -9.33 22.22
N ASN A 85 33.68 -8.33 21.61
CA ASN A 85 35.04 -8.30 21.06
C ASN A 85 35.12 -7.30 19.87
N GLY A 86 35.53 -6.11 20.16
CA GLY A 86 35.83 -5.12 19.10
C GLY A 86 36.37 -3.85 19.73
N GLU A 87 37.69 -3.76 19.88
CA GLU A 87 38.42 -2.53 20.10
C GLU A 87 38.21 -1.62 18.88
N ASP A 88 37.29 -0.66 18.98
CA ASP A 88 37.24 0.51 18.09
C ASP A 88 37.43 1.77 18.95
N GLU A 89 38.68 2.15 19.10
CA GLU A 89 39.16 3.47 19.53
C GLU A 89 38.80 4.48 18.41
N ASP A 90 37.62 5.12 18.48
CA ASP A 90 37.32 6.47 17.93
C ASP A 90 35.79 6.71 17.90
N SER A 91 35.15 6.70 19.06
CA SER A 91 33.83 7.34 19.19
C SER A 91 33.70 8.00 20.55
N ASP A 92 33.37 9.30 20.53
CA ASP A 92 32.93 10.13 21.67
C ASP A 92 31.61 9.57 22.28
N ASP A 93 31.43 8.27 22.46
CA ASP A 93 30.22 7.63 22.96
C ASP A 93 30.31 7.44 24.48
N LEU A 94 29.93 8.52 25.17
CA LEU A 94 29.56 8.44 26.57
C LEU A 94 28.39 7.45 26.74
N PRO A 95 28.37 6.64 27.81
CA PRO A 95 27.25 5.79 28.15
C PRO A 95 25.93 6.57 28.09
N ALA A 96 24.86 5.96 27.58
CA ALA A 96 23.56 6.62 27.34
C ALA A 96 23.06 7.43 28.55
N LYS A 97 23.38 7.01 29.76
CA LYS A 97 23.06 7.69 31.00
C LYS A 97 23.84 8.99 31.17
N GLU A 98 25.15 8.98 30.90
CA GLU A 98 26.02 10.16 31.01
C GLU A 98 25.71 11.17 29.91
N ARG A 99 25.45 10.71 28.68
CA ARG A 99 25.01 11.55 27.56
C ARG A 99 23.67 12.23 27.86
N ARG A 100 22.74 11.53 28.51
CA ARG A 100 21.47 12.12 28.97
C ARG A 100 21.71 13.18 30.06
N GLU A 101 22.58 12.94 31.03
CA GLU A 101 22.90 13.89 32.08
C GLU A 101 23.62 15.13 31.54
N GLU A 102 24.50 14.96 30.55
CA GLU A 102 25.17 16.07 29.84
C GLU A 102 24.17 16.90 29.03
N LEU A 103 23.25 16.25 28.31
CA LEU A 103 22.19 16.96 27.58
C LEU A 103 21.27 17.74 28.54
N LEU A 104 20.90 17.18 29.70
CA LEU A 104 20.10 17.85 30.70
C LEU A 104 20.81 19.03 31.36
N LYS A 105 22.16 19.04 31.41
CA LYS A 105 22.93 20.20 31.88
C LYS A 105 22.95 21.37 30.89
N ASN A 106 22.83 21.06 29.59
CA ASN A 106 22.91 22.05 28.53
C ASN A 106 21.56 22.66 28.13
N TYR A 107 20.43 22.12 28.62
CA TYR A 107 19.09 22.57 28.32
C TYR A 107 18.25 22.81 29.59
N ASP A 108 17.30 23.73 29.50
CA ASP A 108 16.35 23.98 30.59
C ASP A 108 15.48 22.75 30.82
N ALA A 109 15.34 22.30 32.07
CA ALA A 109 14.60 21.11 32.44
C ALA A 109 13.10 21.16 32.04
N ASP A 110 12.51 22.34 31.94
CA ASP A 110 11.15 22.58 31.51
C ASP A 110 10.94 22.34 30.01
N LYS A 111 12.02 22.30 29.21
CA LYS A 111 11.98 21.95 27.79
C LYS A 111 12.03 20.43 27.53
N ALA A 112 12.14 19.60 28.57
CA ALA A 112 12.10 18.16 28.42
C ALA A 112 10.70 17.66 28.06
N PHE A 113 10.60 16.64 27.20
CA PHE A 113 9.34 15.99 26.81
C PHE A 113 8.55 15.54 28.05
N ALA A 114 9.22 14.91 29.01
CA ALA A 114 8.61 14.42 30.24
C ALA A 114 8.07 15.53 31.16
N ALA A 115 8.57 16.77 31.04
CA ALA A 115 8.12 17.92 31.81
C ALA A 115 6.81 18.53 31.27
N LYS A 116 6.40 18.16 30.05
CA LYS A 116 5.18 18.69 29.43
C LYS A 116 3.92 17.99 29.95
N THR A 117 2.79 18.69 29.77
CA THR A 117 1.49 18.10 30.12
C THR A 117 1.24 16.83 29.31
N VAL A 118 0.46 15.90 29.86
CA VAL A 118 0.13 14.64 29.16
C VAL A 118 -0.51 14.91 27.79
N TRP A 119 -1.34 15.94 27.68
CA TRP A 119 -1.98 16.32 26.40
C TRP A 119 -0.99 16.83 25.36
N SER A 120 0.01 17.61 25.78
CA SER A 120 1.10 18.03 24.89
C SER A 120 1.90 16.83 24.41
N ARG A 121 2.21 15.88 25.31
CA ARG A 121 2.92 14.64 24.95
C ARG A 121 2.12 13.77 23.96
N ILE A 122 0.80 13.61 24.22
CA ILE A 122 -0.10 12.90 23.28
C ILE A 122 -0.10 13.60 21.92
N ALA A 123 -0.22 14.93 21.87
CA ALA A 123 -0.23 15.67 20.61
C ALA A 123 1.08 15.49 19.84
N ILE A 124 2.23 15.49 20.53
CA ILE A 124 3.54 15.31 19.92
C ILE A 124 3.66 13.90 19.31
N ILE A 125 3.31 12.87 20.07
CA ILE A 125 3.42 11.48 19.58
C ILE A 125 2.39 11.19 18.48
N ALA A 126 1.15 11.68 18.61
CA ALA A 126 0.15 11.49 17.55
C ALA A 126 0.47 12.26 16.25
N ALA A 127 1.34 13.26 16.31
CA ALA A 127 1.67 14.09 15.16
C ALA A 127 2.36 13.30 14.04
N GLY A 128 3.21 12.32 14.33
CA GLY A 128 3.85 11.46 13.33
C GLY A 128 2.82 10.78 12.43
N PRO A 129 1.94 9.93 12.97
CA PRO A 129 0.85 9.30 12.21
C PRO A 129 -0.06 10.30 11.50
N VAL A 130 -0.42 11.41 12.14
CA VAL A 130 -1.27 12.45 11.51
C VAL A 130 -0.59 13.06 10.29
N PHE A 131 0.71 13.32 10.33
CA PHE A 131 1.45 13.86 9.18
C PHE A 131 1.53 12.85 8.03
N ASN A 132 1.55 11.56 8.32
CA ASN A 132 1.43 10.53 7.29
C ASN A 132 0.06 10.56 6.60
N PHE A 133 -1.03 10.74 7.34
CA PHE A 133 -2.35 10.92 6.72
C PHE A 133 -2.44 12.21 5.91
N LEU A 134 -1.79 13.30 6.37
CA LEU A 134 -1.70 14.53 5.60
C LEU A 134 -0.91 14.34 4.30
N LEU A 135 0.21 13.61 4.34
CA LEU A 135 0.99 13.28 3.15
C LEU A 135 0.14 12.48 2.15
N ALA A 136 -0.54 11.44 2.63
CA ALA A 136 -1.46 10.64 1.82
C ALA A 136 -2.55 11.52 1.18
N PHE A 137 -3.13 12.44 1.95
CA PHE A 137 -4.14 13.36 1.47
C PHE A 137 -3.61 14.29 0.35
N VAL A 138 -2.43 14.88 0.53
CA VAL A 138 -1.82 15.77 -0.47
C VAL A 138 -1.60 15.03 -1.80
N PHE A 139 -1.04 13.81 -1.75
CA PHE A 139 -0.85 13.02 -2.96
C PHE A 139 -2.16 12.55 -3.58
N ALA A 140 -3.17 12.21 -2.78
CA ALA A 140 -4.51 11.89 -3.28
C ALA A 140 -5.13 13.09 -4.02
N VAL A 141 -4.97 14.33 -3.51
CA VAL A 141 -5.43 15.55 -4.21
C VAL A 141 -4.72 15.71 -5.56
N ILE A 142 -3.42 15.47 -5.62
CA ILE A 142 -2.65 15.56 -6.88
C ILE A 142 -3.15 14.51 -7.89
N ILE A 143 -3.35 13.26 -7.47
CA ILE A 143 -3.83 12.17 -8.32
C ILE A 143 -5.23 12.48 -8.84
N ILE A 144 -6.19 12.70 -7.93
CA ILE A 144 -7.59 12.90 -8.28
C ILE A 144 -7.78 14.20 -9.09
N GLY A 145 -7.03 15.25 -8.75
CA GLY A 145 -7.03 16.49 -9.55
C GLY A 145 -6.49 16.29 -10.97
N SER A 146 -5.51 15.40 -11.14
CA SER A 146 -4.88 15.11 -12.43
C SER A 146 -5.71 14.20 -13.32
N VAL A 147 -6.16 13.06 -12.80
CA VAL A 147 -6.80 11.99 -13.59
C VAL A 147 -8.27 11.74 -13.24
N GLY A 148 -8.78 12.37 -12.18
CA GLY A 148 -10.14 12.14 -11.69
C GLY A 148 -10.25 11.02 -10.70
N THR A 149 -11.48 10.66 -10.34
CA THR A 149 -11.83 9.56 -9.44
C THR A 149 -12.35 8.35 -10.24
N ASP A 150 -12.40 7.19 -9.62
CA ASP A 150 -12.85 5.92 -10.19
C ASP A 150 -14.12 5.42 -9.46
N PRO A 151 -15.31 6.06 -9.67
CA PRO A 151 -16.54 5.63 -9.03
C PRO A 151 -16.83 4.16 -9.38
N CYS A 152 -17.48 3.45 -8.46
CA CYS A 152 -17.86 2.06 -8.69
C CYS A 152 -19.06 1.98 -9.66
N THR A 153 -18.75 2.10 -10.93
CA THR A 153 -19.75 2.00 -12.01
C THR A 153 -19.77 0.58 -12.55
N VAL A 154 -20.95 0.04 -12.74
CA VAL A 154 -21.14 -1.27 -13.37
C VAL A 154 -20.79 -1.16 -14.85
N ASP A 155 -19.71 -1.82 -15.27
CA ASP A 155 -19.22 -1.77 -16.66
C ASP A 155 -19.70 -2.97 -17.49
N VAL A 156 -19.91 -4.11 -16.82
CA VAL A 156 -20.41 -5.34 -17.45
C VAL A 156 -21.49 -5.95 -16.57
N VAL A 157 -22.56 -6.41 -17.22
CA VAL A 157 -23.55 -7.32 -16.61
C VAL A 157 -23.72 -8.49 -17.57
N GLU A 158 -23.39 -9.70 -17.12
CA GLU A 158 -23.51 -10.91 -17.92
C GLU A 158 -24.98 -11.35 -17.99
N ASP A 159 -25.43 -11.76 -19.17
CA ASP A 159 -26.79 -12.28 -19.36
C ASP A 159 -27.05 -13.49 -18.46
N SER A 160 -28.27 -13.59 -17.94
CA SER A 160 -28.73 -14.68 -17.07
C SER A 160 -27.93 -14.80 -15.74
N SER A 161 -27.15 -13.79 -15.38
CA SER A 161 -26.40 -13.73 -14.13
C SER A 161 -27.26 -13.35 -12.92
N PRO A 162 -26.79 -13.57 -11.67
CA PRO A 162 -27.44 -13.06 -10.48
C PRO A 162 -27.65 -11.54 -10.50
N ALA A 163 -26.71 -10.79 -11.04
CA ALA A 163 -26.80 -9.33 -11.17
C ALA A 163 -27.87 -8.91 -12.20
N ALA A 164 -27.93 -9.58 -13.35
CA ALA A 164 -28.98 -9.34 -14.36
C ALA A 164 -30.37 -9.68 -13.79
N ALA A 165 -30.48 -10.80 -13.09
CA ALA A 165 -31.75 -11.20 -12.42
C ALA A 165 -32.19 -10.21 -11.34
N ALA A 166 -31.22 -9.55 -10.67
CA ALA A 166 -31.46 -8.49 -9.70
C ALA A 166 -31.78 -7.13 -10.33
N GLY A 167 -31.71 -7.00 -11.68
CA GLY A 167 -32.03 -5.80 -12.42
C GLY A 167 -30.91 -4.73 -12.44
N LEU A 168 -29.67 -5.10 -12.12
CA LEU A 168 -28.52 -4.24 -12.35
C LEU A 168 -28.27 -4.05 -13.86
N GLN A 169 -27.79 -2.88 -14.24
CA GLN A 169 -27.50 -2.53 -15.62
C GLN A 169 -26.15 -1.84 -15.73
N VAL A 170 -25.55 -1.91 -16.91
CA VAL A 170 -24.36 -1.13 -17.23
C VAL A 170 -24.65 0.35 -17.05
N GLY A 171 -23.74 1.06 -16.40
CA GLY A 171 -23.89 2.47 -16.05
C GLY A 171 -24.44 2.75 -14.64
N ASP A 172 -24.88 1.74 -13.89
CA ASP A 172 -25.29 1.90 -12.50
C ASP A 172 -24.08 2.28 -11.63
N GLU A 173 -24.17 3.37 -10.86
CA GLU A 173 -23.14 3.77 -9.89
C GLU A 173 -23.47 3.16 -8.53
N ILE A 174 -22.70 2.12 -8.12
CA ILE A 174 -22.84 1.49 -6.83
C ILE A 174 -22.32 2.45 -5.74
N THR A 175 -23.17 2.74 -4.75
CA THR A 175 -22.85 3.69 -3.68
C THR A 175 -22.78 3.03 -2.31
N LYS A 176 -23.31 1.80 -2.18
CA LYS A 176 -23.32 1.06 -0.92
C LYS A 176 -23.51 -0.44 -1.19
N ILE A 177 -22.77 -1.28 -0.45
CA ILE A 177 -22.98 -2.73 -0.38
C ILE A 177 -23.15 -3.10 1.09
N ASN A 178 -24.31 -3.68 1.41
CA ASN A 178 -24.72 -3.95 2.79
C ASN A 178 -24.62 -2.68 3.64
N ASN A 179 -23.79 -2.68 4.70
CA ASN A 179 -23.58 -1.51 5.55
C ASN A 179 -22.36 -0.65 5.12
N ASN A 180 -21.59 -1.08 4.11
CA ASN A 180 -20.38 -0.40 3.67
C ASN A 180 -20.70 0.60 2.56
N GLY A 181 -20.34 1.86 2.73
CA GLY A 181 -20.34 2.86 1.64
C GLY A 181 -19.30 2.49 0.62
N ILE A 182 -19.61 2.67 -0.67
CA ILE A 182 -18.71 2.42 -1.80
C ILE A 182 -18.51 3.74 -2.53
N ALA A 183 -17.28 4.21 -2.60
CA ALA A 183 -16.90 5.42 -3.31
C ALA A 183 -16.06 5.12 -4.56
N PHE A 184 -15.33 3.99 -4.56
CA PHE A 184 -14.37 3.61 -5.59
C PHE A 184 -14.56 2.15 -6.02
N SER A 185 -14.26 1.82 -7.27
CA SER A 185 -14.32 0.43 -7.79
C SER A 185 -13.46 -0.53 -7.00
N LYS A 186 -12.29 -0.10 -6.52
CA LYS A 186 -11.40 -0.92 -5.68
C LYS A 186 -12.02 -1.35 -4.34
N GLU A 187 -13.00 -0.60 -3.80
CA GLU A 187 -13.73 -1.00 -2.59
C GLU A 187 -14.63 -2.21 -2.86
N TYR A 188 -15.24 -2.26 -4.04
CA TYR A 188 -16.00 -3.42 -4.48
C TYR A 188 -15.08 -4.65 -4.67
N ALA A 189 -13.94 -4.46 -5.34
CA ALA A 189 -12.95 -5.53 -5.51
C ALA A 189 -12.45 -6.07 -4.15
N PHE A 190 -12.17 -5.17 -3.21
CA PHE A 190 -11.80 -5.57 -1.85
C PHE A 190 -12.94 -6.29 -1.13
N TYR A 191 -14.19 -5.81 -1.27
CA TYR A 191 -15.35 -6.48 -0.71
C TYR A 191 -15.50 -7.90 -1.25
N GLN A 192 -15.42 -8.08 -2.56
CA GLN A 192 -15.48 -9.40 -3.19
C GLN A 192 -14.39 -10.36 -2.71
N ALA A 193 -13.15 -9.87 -2.54
CA ALA A 193 -12.04 -10.71 -2.10
C ALA A 193 -12.28 -11.40 -0.74
N TYR A 194 -13.06 -10.77 0.15
CA TYR A 194 -13.26 -11.26 1.52
C TYR A 194 -14.70 -11.67 1.85
N HIS A 195 -15.67 -11.32 0.99
CA HIS A 195 -17.11 -11.54 1.18
C HIS A 195 -17.76 -12.14 -0.06
N ALA A 196 -17.02 -12.95 -0.82
CA ALA A 196 -17.45 -13.48 -2.10
C ALA A 196 -18.78 -14.28 -2.02
N SER A 197 -19.00 -15.00 -0.91
CA SER A 197 -20.20 -15.82 -0.68
C SER A 197 -21.41 -15.04 -0.15
N ASP A 198 -21.20 -13.79 0.28
CA ASP A 198 -22.24 -13.06 1.01
C ASP A 198 -23.29 -12.49 0.05
N THR A 199 -24.56 -12.60 0.44
CA THR A 199 -25.62 -11.87 -0.24
C THR A 199 -25.43 -10.38 -0.07
N MET A 200 -25.44 -9.62 -1.16
CA MET A 200 -25.19 -8.19 -1.22
C MET A 200 -26.51 -7.43 -1.41
N ASN A 201 -26.84 -6.57 -0.42
CA ASN A 201 -27.85 -5.54 -0.59
C ASN A 201 -27.17 -4.31 -1.21
N ILE A 202 -27.31 -4.13 -2.51
CA ILE A 202 -26.63 -3.10 -3.29
C ILE A 202 -27.53 -1.88 -3.40
N THR A 203 -27.01 -0.71 -3.00
CA THR A 203 -27.62 0.56 -3.29
C THR A 203 -26.86 1.24 -4.41
N TYR A 204 -27.52 1.63 -5.47
CA TYR A 204 -26.93 2.23 -6.66
C TYR A 204 -27.72 3.45 -7.12
N LYS A 205 -27.11 4.26 -7.97
CA LYS A 205 -27.76 5.36 -8.67
C LYS A 205 -27.85 5.05 -10.16
N ARG A 206 -29.02 5.31 -10.74
CA ARG A 206 -29.32 5.25 -12.17
C ARG A 206 -30.06 6.51 -12.54
N ASP A 207 -29.58 7.25 -13.53
CA ASP A 207 -30.17 8.54 -13.96
C ASP A 207 -30.39 9.53 -12.80
N GLY A 208 -29.46 9.57 -11.85
CA GLY A 208 -29.52 10.44 -10.67
C GLY A 208 -30.48 9.98 -9.56
N GLN A 209 -31.27 8.93 -9.78
CA GLN A 209 -32.17 8.37 -8.77
C GLN A 209 -31.52 7.17 -8.04
N LYS A 210 -31.90 7.00 -6.78
CA LYS A 210 -31.35 5.97 -5.90
C LYS A 210 -32.26 4.73 -5.88
N TYR A 211 -31.64 3.59 -6.10
CA TYR A 211 -32.31 2.28 -6.10
C TYR A 211 -31.60 1.31 -5.13
N THR A 212 -32.29 0.26 -4.75
CA THR A 212 -31.71 -0.82 -3.94
C THR A 212 -32.16 -2.15 -4.50
N THR A 213 -31.23 -3.08 -4.63
CA THR A 213 -31.51 -4.45 -5.05
C THR A 213 -30.68 -5.45 -4.25
N THR A 214 -30.99 -6.73 -4.37
CA THR A 214 -30.26 -7.81 -3.69
C THR A 214 -29.65 -8.74 -4.73
N VAL A 215 -28.34 -8.93 -4.66
CA VAL A 215 -27.60 -9.88 -5.49
C VAL A 215 -27.08 -10.99 -4.58
N THR A 216 -27.45 -12.23 -4.84
CA THR A 216 -26.91 -13.40 -4.15
C THR A 216 -25.95 -14.10 -5.11
N PRO A 217 -24.64 -14.15 -4.76
CA PRO A 217 -23.65 -14.81 -5.60
C PRO A 217 -23.98 -16.28 -5.81
N GLU A 218 -23.73 -16.77 -7.01
CA GLU A 218 -23.87 -18.17 -7.35
C GLU A 218 -22.52 -18.87 -7.19
N TYR A 219 -22.51 -20.01 -6.49
CA TYR A 219 -21.32 -20.85 -6.41
C TYR A 219 -21.17 -21.67 -7.67
N ARG A 220 -20.04 -21.53 -8.36
CA ARG A 220 -19.76 -22.33 -9.56
C ARG A 220 -18.35 -22.90 -9.54
N LYS A 221 -18.22 -24.08 -10.13
CA LYS A 221 -16.94 -24.70 -10.43
C LYS A 221 -16.55 -24.36 -11.86
N LEU A 222 -15.42 -23.73 -12.01
CA LEU A 222 -14.84 -23.45 -13.31
C LEU A 222 -13.72 -24.43 -13.59
N SER A 223 -13.77 -25.02 -14.77
CA SER A 223 -12.70 -25.84 -15.30
C SER A 223 -12.19 -25.17 -16.57
N VAL A 224 -11.03 -24.55 -16.49
CA VAL A 224 -10.44 -23.80 -17.61
C VAL A 224 -9.05 -24.32 -17.92
N TYR A 225 -8.73 -24.38 -19.19
CA TYR A 225 -7.38 -24.75 -19.64
C TYR A 225 -6.51 -23.52 -19.69
N ARG A 226 -5.34 -23.58 -19.05
CA ARG A 226 -4.38 -22.46 -18.96
C ARG A 226 -2.98 -22.89 -19.36
N LEU A 227 -2.20 -21.95 -19.88
CA LEU A 227 -0.79 -22.13 -20.20
C LEU A 227 0.14 -21.63 -19.10
N GLY A 228 -0.34 -20.74 -18.20
CA GLY A 228 0.49 -20.07 -17.21
C GLY A 228 1.25 -18.88 -17.80
N ILE A 229 0.59 -18.12 -18.68
CA ILE A 229 1.08 -16.85 -19.21
C ILE A 229 0.16 -15.71 -18.82
N THR A 230 0.73 -14.52 -18.65
CA THR A 230 -0.03 -13.27 -18.61
C THR A 230 0.15 -12.54 -19.93
N ILE A 231 -0.94 -12.08 -20.53
CA ILE A 231 -0.95 -11.41 -21.82
C ILE A 231 -1.30 -9.94 -21.60
N SER A 232 -0.52 -9.05 -22.21
CA SER A 232 -0.84 -7.62 -22.37
C SER A 232 -1.07 -7.32 -23.86
N ASP A 233 -1.78 -6.21 -24.14
CA ASP A 233 -2.06 -5.76 -25.52
C ASP A 233 -2.63 -6.85 -26.42
N ASN A 234 -3.49 -7.72 -25.87
CA ASN A 234 -4.15 -8.83 -26.54
C ASN A 234 -3.22 -9.96 -27.05
N THR A 235 -1.94 -9.74 -27.24
CA THR A 235 -1.02 -10.71 -27.86
C THR A 235 0.37 -10.79 -27.23
N LEU A 236 0.83 -9.79 -26.50
CA LEU A 236 2.16 -9.73 -25.91
C LEU A 236 2.24 -10.57 -24.63
N VAL A 237 3.16 -11.51 -24.54
CA VAL A 237 3.44 -12.28 -23.32
C VAL A 237 4.17 -11.39 -22.31
N ALA A 238 3.45 -10.88 -21.33
CA ALA A 238 3.98 -10.01 -20.26
C ALA A 238 4.76 -10.80 -19.20
N SER A 239 4.33 -12.02 -18.89
CA SER A 239 5.03 -12.92 -17.97
C SER A 239 4.70 -14.38 -18.25
N VAL A 240 5.60 -15.28 -17.83
CA VAL A 240 5.44 -16.73 -17.87
C VAL A 240 5.65 -17.25 -16.46
N SER A 241 4.70 -18.05 -15.96
CA SER A 241 4.79 -18.65 -14.63
C SER A 241 5.80 -19.80 -14.63
N ASP A 242 6.60 -19.91 -13.57
CA ASP A 242 7.55 -21.00 -13.41
C ASP A 242 6.85 -22.36 -13.40
N ASN A 243 7.50 -23.37 -14.00
CA ASN A 243 6.98 -24.74 -14.10
C ASN A 243 5.63 -24.90 -14.82
N SER A 244 5.12 -23.85 -15.46
CA SER A 244 3.87 -23.86 -16.22
C SER A 244 4.00 -24.65 -17.55
N ALA A 245 2.87 -24.89 -18.21
CA ALA A 245 2.85 -25.48 -19.55
C ALA A 245 3.63 -24.62 -20.56
N ALA A 246 3.46 -23.30 -20.47
CA ALA A 246 4.17 -22.34 -21.31
C ALA A 246 5.68 -22.36 -21.08
N SER A 247 6.13 -22.35 -19.82
CA SER A 247 7.55 -22.42 -19.45
C SER A 247 8.20 -23.70 -20.01
N LYS A 248 7.52 -24.84 -19.89
CA LYS A 248 7.99 -26.14 -20.42
C LYS A 248 8.03 -26.18 -21.94
N ALA A 249 7.15 -25.47 -22.62
CA ALA A 249 7.10 -25.36 -24.07
C ALA A 249 8.09 -24.34 -24.63
N GLY A 250 8.78 -23.57 -23.78
CA GLY A 250 9.75 -22.56 -24.18
C GLY A 250 9.15 -21.24 -24.62
N ILE A 251 7.92 -20.90 -24.15
CA ILE A 251 7.37 -19.56 -24.31
C ILE A 251 8.09 -18.62 -23.34
N GLU A 252 8.45 -17.43 -23.80
CA GLU A 252 9.23 -16.46 -23.06
C GLU A 252 8.51 -15.12 -22.93
N LYS A 253 8.87 -14.37 -21.88
CA LYS A 253 8.44 -12.98 -21.75
C LYS A 253 8.92 -12.16 -22.94
N GLY A 254 8.02 -11.39 -23.55
CA GLY A 254 8.30 -10.57 -24.73
C GLY A 254 7.89 -11.22 -26.06
N ASP A 255 7.51 -12.49 -26.05
CA ASP A 255 6.91 -13.14 -27.22
C ASP A 255 5.60 -12.44 -27.61
N VAL A 256 5.38 -12.24 -28.90
CA VAL A 256 4.10 -11.74 -29.43
C VAL A 256 3.37 -12.90 -30.09
N ILE A 257 2.20 -13.28 -29.57
CA ILE A 257 1.41 -14.41 -30.06
C ILE A 257 0.78 -14.03 -31.42
N VAL A 258 1.15 -14.75 -32.45
CA VAL A 258 0.67 -14.55 -33.82
C VAL A 258 -0.57 -15.40 -34.11
N SER A 259 -0.55 -16.68 -33.69
CA SER A 259 -1.67 -17.60 -33.84
C SER A 259 -1.61 -18.74 -32.81
N VAL A 260 -2.77 -19.32 -32.54
CA VAL A 260 -2.94 -20.52 -31.71
C VAL A 260 -3.80 -21.50 -32.50
N ASP A 261 -3.28 -22.69 -32.79
CA ASP A 261 -3.88 -23.69 -33.70
C ASP A 261 -4.32 -23.09 -35.06
N GLY A 262 -3.48 -22.23 -35.62
CA GLY A 262 -3.77 -21.54 -36.88
C GLY A 262 -4.81 -20.41 -36.77
N VAL A 263 -5.44 -20.19 -35.58
CA VAL A 263 -6.40 -19.15 -35.35
C VAL A 263 -5.67 -17.88 -34.88
N LYS A 264 -5.86 -16.77 -35.59
CA LYS A 264 -5.32 -15.48 -35.17
C LYS A 264 -6.22 -14.89 -34.09
N PRO A 265 -5.63 -14.36 -32.97
CA PRO A 265 -6.38 -13.65 -31.95
C PRO A 265 -7.08 -12.41 -32.54
N THR A 266 -8.34 -12.19 -32.13
CA THR A 266 -9.16 -11.03 -32.48
C THR A 266 -9.94 -10.58 -31.24
N ASP A 267 -10.61 -9.44 -31.32
CA ASP A 267 -11.46 -8.98 -30.19
C ASP A 267 -12.61 -9.96 -29.88
N ASP A 268 -13.11 -10.65 -30.91
CA ASP A 268 -14.20 -11.66 -30.76
C ASP A 268 -13.67 -13.05 -30.39
N ASN A 269 -12.37 -13.33 -30.59
CA ASN A 269 -11.78 -14.64 -30.34
C ASN A 269 -10.43 -14.48 -29.62
N LYS A 270 -10.54 -14.23 -28.32
CA LYS A 270 -9.36 -13.97 -27.46
C LYS A 270 -8.55 -15.25 -27.21
N ILE A 271 -7.25 -15.10 -27.02
CA ILE A 271 -6.31 -16.22 -26.76
C ILE A 271 -6.80 -17.15 -25.65
N PRO A 272 -7.30 -16.71 -24.48
CA PRO A 272 -7.80 -17.61 -23.47
C PRO A 272 -8.98 -18.48 -23.94
N GLN A 273 -9.84 -17.96 -24.80
CA GLN A 273 -10.96 -18.71 -25.36
C GLN A 273 -10.47 -19.80 -26.33
N ILE A 274 -9.50 -19.48 -27.20
CA ILE A 274 -8.91 -20.44 -28.13
C ILE A 274 -8.24 -21.58 -27.34
N ILE A 275 -7.47 -21.26 -26.31
CA ILE A 275 -6.81 -22.23 -25.43
C ILE A 275 -7.83 -23.12 -24.74
N ASN A 276 -8.90 -22.54 -24.20
CA ASN A 276 -9.94 -23.31 -23.48
C ASN A 276 -10.69 -24.24 -24.42
N ASN A 277 -10.97 -23.79 -25.65
CA ASN A 277 -11.65 -24.59 -26.68
C ASN A 277 -10.82 -25.79 -27.18
N SER A 278 -9.50 -25.80 -26.93
CA SER A 278 -8.65 -26.97 -27.26
C SER A 278 -9.01 -28.23 -26.47
N GLY A 279 -9.72 -28.08 -25.35
CA GLY A 279 -10.09 -29.18 -24.45
C GLY A 279 -8.87 -29.89 -23.84
N GLY A 280 -7.75 -29.17 -23.66
CA GLY A 280 -6.50 -29.71 -23.11
C GLY A 280 -5.64 -30.51 -24.08
N LYS A 281 -5.98 -30.52 -25.37
CA LYS A 281 -5.13 -31.12 -26.40
C LYS A 281 -3.89 -30.27 -26.61
N GLU A 282 -2.81 -30.90 -27.10
CA GLU A 282 -1.62 -30.17 -27.56
C GLU A 282 -2.01 -29.18 -28.66
N ILE A 283 -1.66 -27.91 -28.49
CA ILE A 283 -1.92 -26.81 -29.41
C ILE A 283 -0.61 -26.32 -30.00
N GLU A 284 -0.66 -25.88 -31.26
CA GLU A 284 0.46 -25.22 -31.95
C GLU A 284 0.32 -23.71 -31.74
N MET A 285 1.33 -23.12 -31.14
CA MET A 285 1.38 -21.66 -30.91
C MET A 285 2.51 -21.06 -31.75
N VAL A 286 2.19 -20.11 -32.61
CA VAL A 286 3.18 -19.33 -33.35
C VAL A 286 3.38 -18.01 -32.62
N VAL A 287 4.60 -17.75 -32.20
CA VAL A 287 5.01 -16.51 -31.55
C VAL A 287 6.07 -15.78 -32.35
N LYS A 288 6.08 -14.46 -32.31
CA LYS A 288 7.15 -13.66 -32.86
C LYS A 288 8.13 -13.30 -31.77
N ARG A 289 9.38 -13.77 -31.90
CA ARG A 289 10.52 -13.53 -31.00
C ARG A 289 11.65 -12.94 -31.80
N ASP A 290 12.18 -11.77 -31.41
CA ASP A 290 13.26 -11.06 -32.11
C ASP A 290 13.01 -10.86 -33.59
N GLY A 291 11.73 -10.66 -33.97
CA GLY A 291 11.31 -10.44 -35.36
C GLY A 291 11.13 -11.71 -36.19
N GLN A 292 11.39 -12.89 -35.64
CA GLN A 292 11.23 -14.19 -36.32
C GLN A 292 10.04 -14.97 -35.77
N ASP A 293 9.34 -15.69 -36.60
CA ASP A 293 8.24 -16.56 -36.18
C ASP A 293 8.80 -17.88 -35.64
N VAL A 294 8.45 -18.21 -34.42
CA VAL A 294 8.82 -19.44 -33.71
C VAL A 294 7.55 -20.25 -33.45
N THR A 295 7.53 -21.48 -33.90
CA THR A 295 6.43 -22.42 -33.68
C THR A 295 6.72 -23.29 -32.46
N LEU A 296 5.84 -23.25 -31.48
CA LEU A 296 5.95 -23.99 -30.22
C LEU A 296 4.72 -24.90 -30.05
N LYS A 297 4.92 -26.07 -29.46
CA LYS A 297 3.86 -27.00 -29.11
C LYS A 297 3.67 -26.96 -27.60
N VAL A 298 2.46 -26.73 -27.18
CA VAL A 298 2.13 -26.59 -25.74
C VAL A 298 0.83 -27.32 -25.42
N THR A 299 0.84 -28.09 -24.34
CA THR A 299 -0.35 -28.76 -23.83
C THR A 299 -0.92 -27.97 -22.65
N PRO A 300 -2.10 -27.35 -22.79
CA PRO A 300 -2.73 -26.59 -21.71
C PRO A 300 -3.00 -27.47 -20.49
N THR A 301 -2.84 -26.92 -19.31
CA THR A 301 -3.14 -27.61 -18.06
C THR A 301 -4.56 -27.24 -17.61
N LEU A 302 -5.36 -28.26 -17.25
CA LEU A 302 -6.67 -28.02 -16.62
C LEU A 302 -6.47 -27.41 -15.25
N VAL A 303 -7.07 -26.25 -15.05
CA VAL A 303 -7.15 -25.56 -13.75
C VAL A 303 -8.60 -25.56 -13.31
N GLU A 304 -8.87 -26.25 -12.23
CA GLU A 304 -10.19 -26.22 -11.57
C GLU A 304 -10.14 -25.14 -10.50
N SER A 305 -11.10 -24.26 -10.52
CA SER A 305 -11.31 -23.22 -9.51
C SER A 305 -12.77 -23.20 -9.07
N GLU A 306 -12.95 -22.84 -7.83
CA GLU A 306 -14.26 -22.61 -7.26
C GLU A 306 -14.42 -21.12 -7.04
N GLU A 307 -15.51 -20.54 -7.52
CA GLU A 307 -15.75 -19.12 -7.35
C GLU A 307 -17.20 -18.82 -6.99
N TYR A 308 -17.38 -17.71 -6.30
CA TYR A 308 -18.69 -17.10 -6.10
C TYR A 308 -18.88 -16.01 -7.16
N TYR A 309 -19.86 -16.20 -8.01
CA TYR A 309 -20.08 -15.42 -9.21
C TYR A 309 -21.28 -14.50 -9.04
N THR A 310 -21.11 -13.23 -9.31
CA THR A 310 -22.16 -12.21 -9.26
C THR A 310 -22.67 -11.83 -10.63
N GLY A 311 -21.80 -11.90 -11.64
CA GLY A 311 -22.12 -11.59 -13.03
C GLY A 311 -22.11 -10.11 -13.36
N PHE A 312 -21.48 -9.27 -12.54
CA PHE A 312 -21.16 -7.89 -12.89
C PHE A 312 -19.74 -7.53 -12.49
N ASP A 313 -19.14 -6.62 -13.25
CA ASP A 313 -17.81 -6.09 -13.00
C ASP A 313 -17.81 -4.57 -13.03
N SER A 314 -16.85 -3.99 -12.30
CA SER A 314 -16.53 -2.57 -12.29
C SER A 314 -15.04 -2.39 -12.47
N TYR A 315 -14.62 -1.84 -13.61
CA TYR A 315 -13.20 -1.69 -13.98
C TYR A 315 -12.56 -0.41 -13.48
N GLY A 316 -13.34 0.51 -12.92
CA GLY A 316 -12.83 1.73 -12.29
C GLY A 316 -12.36 2.77 -13.29
N TYR A 317 -13.15 3.08 -14.31
CA TYR A 317 -12.84 4.14 -15.24
C TYR A 317 -12.77 5.51 -14.56
N ARG A 318 -11.73 6.28 -14.89
CA ARG A 318 -11.52 7.60 -14.31
C ARG A 318 -12.48 8.66 -14.85
N VAL A 319 -13.14 9.35 -13.94
CA VAL A 319 -14.07 10.45 -14.24
C VAL A 319 -13.56 11.74 -13.61
N LYS A 320 -13.45 12.79 -14.43
CA LYS A 320 -13.06 14.13 -13.94
C LYS A 320 -14.13 14.68 -12.99
N VAL A 321 -13.68 15.29 -11.92
CA VAL A 321 -14.54 15.86 -10.88
C VAL A 321 -14.20 17.33 -10.65
N SER A 322 -15.12 18.07 -10.02
CA SER A 322 -14.89 19.47 -9.66
C SER A 322 -13.82 19.60 -8.56
N PRO A 323 -13.16 20.76 -8.38
CA PRO A 323 -12.17 20.95 -7.34
C PRO A 323 -12.68 20.63 -5.92
N ALA A 324 -13.94 20.98 -5.63
CA ALA A 324 -14.55 20.65 -4.33
C ALA A 324 -14.72 19.13 -4.16
N GLN A 325 -15.14 18.44 -5.22
CA GLN A 325 -15.23 16.98 -5.21
C GLN A 325 -13.85 16.31 -5.13
N THR A 326 -12.82 16.90 -5.75
CA THR A 326 -11.43 16.42 -5.61
C THR A 326 -11.02 16.35 -4.14
N ILE A 327 -11.25 17.43 -3.39
CA ILE A 327 -10.95 17.44 -1.94
C ILE A 327 -11.74 16.36 -1.19
N LEU A 328 -13.05 16.28 -1.44
CA LEU A 328 -13.91 15.29 -0.79
C LEU A 328 -13.49 13.84 -1.11
N CYS A 329 -13.23 13.55 -2.39
CA CYS A 329 -12.78 12.22 -2.82
C CYS A 329 -11.39 11.89 -2.26
N SER A 330 -10.50 12.89 -2.10
CA SER A 330 -9.20 12.67 -1.47
C SER A 330 -9.30 12.27 0.01
N PHE A 331 -10.24 12.86 0.76
CA PHE A 331 -10.55 12.38 2.13
C PHE A 331 -11.08 10.95 2.12
N LYS A 332 -11.97 10.61 1.19
CA LYS A 332 -12.48 9.24 1.05
C LYS A 332 -11.37 8.25 0.68
N GLU A 333 -10.44 8.66 -0.19
CA GLU A 333 -9.28 7.87 -0.60
C GLU A 333 -8.39 7.49 0.60
N VAL A 334 -8.06 8.48 1.43
CA VAL A 334 -7.30 8.23 2.67
C VAL A 334 -8.11 7.36 3.64
N GLY A 335 -9.42 7.65 3.79
CA GLY A 335 -10.33 6.84 4.60
C GLY A 335 -10.38 5.37 4.16
N TYR A 336 -10.46 5.13 2.85
CA TYR A 336 -10.40 3.78 2.29
C TYR A 336 -9.13 3.03 2.69
N TRP A 337 -7.96 3.65 2.56
CA TRP A 337 -6.70 3.01 2.92
C TRP A 337 -6.61 2.74 4.43
N ILE A 338 -7.06 3.70 5.27
CA ILE A 338 -7.13 3.49 6.73
C ILE A 338 -8.04 2.29 7.05
N GLU A 339 -9.23 2.25 6.49
CA GLU A 339 -10.20 1.17 6.70
C GLU A 339 -9.65 -0.18 6.23
N THR A 340 -9.01 -0.22 5.06
CA THR A 340 -8.39 -1.41 4.49
C THR A 340 -7.31 -1.97 5.43
N VAL A 341 -6.43 -1.11 5.94
CA VAL A 341 -5.36 -1.54 6.87
C VAL A 341 -5.95 -2.06 8.17
N VAL A 342 -6.92 -1.34 8.76
CA VAL A 342 -7.59 -1.77 10.00
C VAL A 342 -8.29 -3.14 9.81
N LYS A 343 -8.98 -3.32 8.69
CA LYS A 343 -9.62 -4.62 8.35
C LYS A 343 -8.58 -5.72 8.16
N SER A 344 -7.48 -5.44 7.45
CA SER A 344 -6.40 -6.42 7.22
C SER A 344 -5.73 -6.85 8.54
N VAL A 345 -5.48 -5.91 9.45
CA VAL A 345 -4.99 -6.22 10.80
C VAL A 345 -6.00 -7.07 11.56
N GLY A 346 -7.30 -6.74 11.49
CA GLY A 346 -8.37 -7.56 12.08
C GLY A 346 -8.42 -8.99 11.51
N MET A 347 -8.20 -9.14 10.19
CA MET A 347 -8.14 -10.45 9.53
C MET A 347 -6.93 -11.28 9.94
N MET A 348 -5.81 -10.64 10.25
CA MET A 348 -4.63 -11.33 10.83
C MET A 348 -4.95 -11.92 12.20
N PHE A 349 -5.63 -11.18 13.08
CA PHE A 349 -6.04 -11.69 14.38
C PHE A 349 -7.07 -12.83 14.30
N THR A 350 -7.87 -12.88 13.25
CA THR A 350 -8.86 -13.96 13.03
C THR A 350 -8.30 -15.13 12.22
N GLY A 351 -7.02 -15.09 11.83
CA GLY A 351 -6.34 -16.15 11.06
C GLY A 351 -6.77 -16.26 9.60
N LYS A 352 -7.51 -15.26 9.07
CA LYS A 352 -7.88 -15.17 7.64
C LYS A 352 -6.73 -14.70 6.76
N LEU A 353 -5.77 -13.96 7.33
CA LEU A 353 -4.50 -13.55 6.71
C LEU A 353 -3.34 -14.10 7.54
N GLY A 354 -2.35 -14.68 6.85
CA GLY A 354 -1.12 -15.16 7.46
C GLY A 354 0.00 -14.12 7.43
N ILE A 355 1.06 -14.33 8.22
CA ILE A 355 2.27 -13.48 8.19
C ILE A 355 2.93 -13.52 6.80
N ASN A 356 2.81 -14.63 6.08
CA ASN A 356 3.37 -14.79 4.74
C ASN A 356 2.67 -13.93 3.67
N ASP A 357 1.48 -13.42 3.98
CA ASP A 357 0.73 -12.52 3.09
C ASP A 357 1.19 -11.07 3.22
N LEU A 358 2.07 -10.77 4.18
CA LEU A 358 2.66 -9.46 4.38
C LEU A 358 3.89 -9.27 3.51
N SER A 359 3.88 -8.24 2.69
CA SER A 359 5.05 -7.82 1.93
C SER A 359 6.04 -7.08 2.82
N GLY A 360 7.23 -7.63 2.98
CA GLY A 360 8.35 -6.94 3.62
C GLY A 360 8.95 -5.85 2.70
N PRO A 361 10.02 -5.16 3.14
CA PRO A 361 10.67 -4.10 2.35
C PRO A 361 11.09 -4.53 0.94
N VAL A 362 11.53 -5.78 0.77
CA VAL A 362 11.88 -6.35 -0.54
C VAL A 362 10.66 -6.43 -1.43
N GLY A 363 9.52 -6.89 -0.90
CA GLY A 363 8.26 -6.95 -1.65
C GLY A 363 7.75 -5.57 -2.08
N VAL A 364 8.00 -4.52 -1.29
CA VAL A 364 7.70 -3.14 -1.67
C VAL A 364 8.55 -2.71 -2.88
N VAL A 365 9.85 -3.02 -2.88
CA VAL A 365 10.74 -2.73 -4.01
C VAL A 365 10.29 -3.46 -5.28
N ASP A 366 9.93 -4.74 -5.18
CA ASP A 366 9.42 -5.53 -6.31
C ASP A 366 8.09 -4.98 -6.83
N SER A 367 7.20 -4.54 -5.94
CA SER A 367 5.95 -3.90 -6.32
C SER A 367 6.18 -2.58 -7.05
N VAL A 368 7.10 -1.73 -6.57
CA VAL A 368 7.48 -0.48 -7.24
C VAL A 368 8.08 -0.78 -8.63
N ASN A 369 8.95 -1.79 -8.71
CA ASN A 369 9.53 -2.20 -10.01
C ASN A 369 8.44 -2.63 -10.99
N THR A 370 7.49 -3.46 -10.56
CA THR A 370 6.37 -3.93 -11.37
C THR A 370 5.53 -2.76 -11.88
N VAL A 371 5.16 -1.84 -10.98
CA VAL A 371 4.35 -0.67 -11.32
C VAL A 371 5.05 0.24 -12.32
N VAL A 372 6.33 0.53 -12.09
CA VAL A 372 7.12 1.37 -13.01
C VAL A 372 7.18 0.72 -14.39
N GLU A 373 7.49 -0.60 -14.48
CA GLU A 373 7.59 -1.28 -15.77
C GLU A 373 6.24 -1.34 -16.50
N GLN A 374 5.15 -1.60 -15.80
CA GLN A 374 3.80 -1.64 -16.38
C GLN A 374 3.30 -0.28 -16.82
N SER A 375 3.71 0.80 -16.15
CA SER A 375 3.26 2.17 -16.46
C SER A 375 4.11 2.88 -17.51
N LYS A 376 5.30 2.37 -17.85
CA LYS A 376 6.20 2.98 -18.84
C LYS A 376 5.54 3.25 -20.21
N PRO A 377 4.73 2.33 -20.78
CA PRO A 377 4.07 2.55 -22.05
C PRO A 377 3.14 3.76 -22.05
N ASP A 378 2.52 4.07 -20.89
CA ASP A 378 1.57 5.16 -20.72
C ASP A 378 2.27 6.53 -20.57
N GLY A 379 3.57 6.54 -20.41
CA GLY A 379 4.42 7.73 -20.28
C GLY A 379 4.79 8.10 -18.85
N ALA A 380 5.82 8.95 -18.73
CA ALA A 380 6.44 9.29 -17.45
C ALA A 380 5.48 9.88 -16.42
N TRP A 381 4.45 10.62 -16.86
CA TRP A 381 3.47 11.20 -15.95
C TRP A 381 2.62 10.13 -15.26
N TYR A 382 2.19 9.10 -15.98
CA TYR A 382 1.44 7.98 -15.40
C TYR A 382 2.31 7.15 -14.46
N VAL A 383 3.60 6.98 -14.77
CA VAL A 383 4.56 6.38 -13.82
C VAL A 383 4.60 7.17 -12.52
N CYS A 384 4.70 8.51 -12.58
CA CYS A 384 4.66 9.35 -11.38
C CYS A 384 3.35 9.21 -10.60
N LEU A 385 2.20 9.22 -11.27
CA LEU A 385 0.89 9.08 -10.62
C LEU A 385 0.74 7.72 -9.91
N ASN A 386 1.24 6.65 -10.52
CA ASN A 386 1.21 5.33 -9.91
C ASN A 386 2.17 5.23 -8.70
N ILE A 387 3.34 5.87 -8.77
CA ILE A 387 4.23 6.01 -7.61
C ILE A 387 3.52 6.81 -6.49
N PHE A 388 2.84 7.91 -6.82
CA PHE A 388 2.06 8.69 -5.86
C PHE A 388 0.94 7.86 -5.20
N GLN A 389 0.29 6.99 -5.97
CA GLN A 389 -0.71 6.06 -5.41
C GLN A 389 -0.08 5.11 -4.37
N TYR A 390 1.15 4.63 -4.61
CA TYR A 390 1.89 3.84 -3.62
C TYR A 390 2.26 4.67 -2.39
N ILE A 391 2.63 5.95 -2.57
CA ILE A 391 2.88 6.85 -1.42
C ILE A 391 1.61 7.01 -0.58
N VAL A 392 0.44 7.21 -1.21
CA VAL A 392 -0.85 7.29 -0.49
C VAL A 392 -1.09 6.04 0.33
N MET A 393 -0.98 4.87 -0.29
CA MET A 393 -1.19 3.57 0.35
C MET A 393 -0.22 3.34 1.51
N LEU A 394 1.09 3.47 1.26
CA LEU A 394 2.11 3.17 2.27
C LEU A 394 2.13 4.21 3.40
N SER A 395 1.85 5.48 3.09
CA SER A 395 1.78 6.52 4.12
C SER A 395 0.58 6.32 5.03
N ALA A 396 -0.59 5.99 4.48
CA ALA A 396 -1.76 5.64 5.27
C ALA A 396 -1.51 4.37 6.11
N ASN A 397 -0.87 3.35 5.52
CA ASN A 397 -0.50 2.12 6.22
C ASN A 397 0.43 2.42 7.40
N LEU A 398 1.53 3.16 7.17
CA LEU A 398 2.47 3.52 8.24
C LEU A 398 1.78 4.34 9.34
N GLY A 399 0.87 5.26 8.95
CA GLY A 399 0.08 6.03 9.91
C GLY A 399 -0.78 5.16 10.81
N VAL A 400 -1.50 4.17 10.25
CA VAL A 400 -2.34 3.24 11.03
C VAL A 400 -1.48 2.30 11.87
N MET A 401 -0.43 1.71 11.29
CA MET A 401 0.44 0.78 11.99
C MET A 401 1.09 1.44 13.21
N ASN A 402 1.56 2.69 13.07
CA ASN A 402 2.15 3.43 14.18
C ASN A 402 1.13 3.81 15.26
N LEU A 403 -0.17 3.81 14.98
CA LEU A 403 -1.22 4.01 16.00
C LEU A 403 -1.61 2.71 16.72
N LEU A 404 -1.15 1.54 16.27
CA LEU A 404 -1.43 0.28 16.97
C LEU A 404 -0.77 0.28 18.36
N PRO A 405 -1.44 -0.26 19.39
CA PRO A 405 -0.92 -0.29 20.76
C PRO A 405 0.18 -1.37 20.94
N LEU A 406 1.19 -1.33 20.09
CA LEU A 406 2.32 -2.25 20.12
C LEU A 406 3.55 -1.59 20.72
N PRO A 407 4.37 -2.32 21.50
CA PRO A 407 5.67 -1.82 21.95
C PRO A 407 6.51 -1.35 20.77
N ALA A 408 7.36 -0.35 20.99
CA ALA A 408 8.23 0.30 19.99
C ALA A 408 7.52 1.16 18.94
N LEU A 409 6.18 1.18 18.87
CA LEU A 409 5.41 2.09 18.02
C LEU A 409 4.84 3.25 18.84
N ASP A 410 4.50 4.34 18.15
CA ASP A 410 3.87 5.53 18.77
C ASP A 410 2.58 5.18 19.52
N GLY A 411 1.78 4.27 18.96
CA GLY A 411 0.53 3.80 19.56
C GLY A 411 0.72 3.12 20.92
N GLY A 412 1.81 2.40 21.12
CA GLY A 412 2.16 1.85 22.43
C GLY A 412 2.40 2.97 23.45
N ARG A 413 3.14 4.01 23.06
CA ARG A 413 3.38 5.20 23.90
C ARG A 413 2.08 5.96 24.17
N LEU A 414 1.23 6.15 23.16
CA LEU A 414 -0.09 6.77 23.30
C LEU A 414 -0.98 6.01 24.27
N LEU A 415 -0.98 4.67 24.22
CA LEU A 415 -1.76 3.84 25.15
C LEU A 415 -1.36 4.12 26.61
N PHE A 416 -0.06 4.16 26.92
CA PHE A 416 0.41 4.45 28.28
C PHE A 416 0.03 5.88 28.73
N MET A 417 0.09 6.86 27.82
CA MET A 417 -0.34 8.23 28.13
C MET A 417 -1.85 8.32 28.34
N PHE A 418 -2.67 7.58 27.60
CA PHE A 418 -4.11 7.49 27.87
C PHE A 418 -4.42 6.85 29.22
N ILE A 419 -3.68 5.80 29.60
CA ILE A 419 -3.78 5.19 30.94
C ILE A 419 -3.42 6.24 32.02
N GLU A 420 -2.39 7.06 31.80
CA GLU A 420 -2.00 8.15 32.68
C GLU A 420 -3.14 9.17 32.85
N VAL A 421 -3.80 9.58 31.76
CA VAL A 421 -4.96 10.48 31.80
C VAL A 421 -6.08 9.89 32.64
N VAL A 422 -6.43 8.63 32.47
CA VAL A 422 -7.50 7.97 33.23
C VAL A 422 -7.15 7.82 34.71
N ARG A 423 -5.89 7.50 35.03
CA ARG A 423 -5.41 7.29 36.40
C ARG A 423 -5.10 8.60 37.15
N GLY A 424 -4.91 9.71 36.42
CA GLY A 424 -4.45 10.99 37.00
C GLY A 424 -3.04 10.96 37.60
N LYS A 425 -2.26 9.92 37.31
CA LYS A 425 -0.88 9.75 37.81
C LYS A 425 -0.02 9.07 36.75
N PRO A 426 1.26 9.47 36.57
CA PRO A 426 2.18 8.85 35.65
C PRO A 426 2.31 7.32 35.88
N VAL A 427 2.45 6.58 34.79
CA VAL A 427 2.76 5.13 34.87
C VAL A 427 4.24 5.00 35.20
N LYS A 428 4.56 4.30 36.30
CA LYS A 428 5.98 4.03 36.67
C LYS A 428 6.61 3.09 35.64
N LYS A 429 7.86 3.37 35.25
CA LYS A 429 8.63 2.63 34.25
C LYS A 429 9.08 1.22 34.65
N GLU A 430 8.80 0.75 35.85
CA GLU A 430 9.31 -0.48 36.43
C GLU A 430 8.39 -1.70 36.24
N ARG A 431 7.61 -1.75 35.17
CA ARG A 431 6.82 -2.96 34.85
C ARG A 431 6.69 -3.20 33.36
#